data_bff998a7339012f9815ec2b29ab39c5e
#
_entry.id   bff998a7339012f9815ec2b29ab39c5e
#
_cell.length_a   1.000
_cell.length_b   1.000
_cell.length_c   1.000
_cell.angle_alpha   90.00
_cell.angle_beta   90.00
_cell.angle_gamma   90.00
#
_symmetry.space_group_name_H-M   'P 1'
#
loop_
_entity.id
_entity.type
_entity.pdbx_description
1 polymer ?
#
loop_
_entity_poly.entity_id
_entity_poly.type
_entity_poly.pdbx_seq_one_letter_code
_entity_poly.pdbx_strand_id
1 'polypeptide(L)'
;MPSSSLAFRAQQGGNLLWRAGREFCVNSAHFPVLLALLEINQKGFAAYFANPSHWALILAGAVQALVLARLEPAPRALFFGNLAGVGFYTAVDLFKEGMEFFEGPEHLAYWGFSLLIGGLQAGRRASERRHPRLADGLRISENTARTMIIPAVYFISELWAARQGFAEATVSFFEDATHNFIVQAIFLIGILYGASEVLLARHRAVMFLLIERLQRFSSWFVEPGLMESLVERGGEAPAERAERTVLFMDIRGFTRWSSAQGGPQVGGMLNGYYEKAGPVVAAHGGLMTALTGDEVMAIFREPGQAVACALALQEAVRPHLAPYGLGAGIGLHCGEVVEGLFGTSNKKVFSVMGMPVNIAKRLEGCAEAGKVVVSEELWIRIQGEGRFAASALPVIPLKGVPEPMRIYEISANP
;
A
#
# COMPACT_ATOMS: atom_id res chain seq x y z
N MET A 1 13.67 -3.55 -0.62
CA MET A 1 12.32 -3.26 -1.15
C MET A 1 11.34 -4.06 -0.34
N PRO A 2 10.60 -3.41 0.49
CA PRO A 2 9.38 -4.05 0.98
C PRO A 2 8.27 -3.04 1.14
N SER A 3 7.07 -3.55 1.20
CA SER A 3 5.89 -2.93 1.79
C SER A 3 5.40 -1.63 1.16
N SER A 4 5.08 -1.71 -0.06
CA SER A 4 3.92 -1.06 -0.71
C SER A 4 2.61 -1.55 -0.05
N SER A 5 2.50 -1.40 1.17
CA SER A 5 1.88 -2.30 2.04
C SER A 5 0.41 -2.02 2.30
N LEU A 6 -0.03 -1.16 3.10
CA LEU A 6 -1.45 -1.09 3.48
C LEU A 6 -2.34 -0.46 2.40
N ALA A 7 -1.91 0.59 1.74
CA ALA A 7 -2.70 1.22 0.68
C ALA A 7 -2.77 0.37 -0.59
N PHE A 8 -1.70 -0.36 -0.96
CA PHE A 8 -1.67 -1.27 -2.09
C PHE A 8 -2.45 -2.56 -1.80
N ARG A 9 -2.38 -3.10 -0.58
CA ARG A 9 -3.23 -4.22 -0.13
C ARG A 9 -4.69 -3.83 -0.07
N ALA A 10 -5.04 -2.63 0.38
CA ALA A 10 -6.41 -2.13 0.34
C ALA A 10 -6.94 -1.95 -1.10
N GLN A 11 -6.10 -1.65 -2.06
CA GLN A 11 -6.47 -1.50 -3.46
C GLN A 11 -6.56 -2.84 -4.22
N GLN A 12 -5.79 -3.85 -3.82
CA GLN A 12 -5.86 -5.22 -4.35
C GLN A 12 -6.62 -6.21 -3.45
N GLY A 13 -6.99 -5.82 -2.26
CA GLY A 13 -7.50 -6.64 -1.18
C GLY A 13 -8.99 -6.98 -1.26
N GLY A 14 -9.46 -7.51 -2.38
CA GLY A 14 -10.75 -8.22 -2.42
C GLY A 14 -10.57 -9.57 -3.13
N ASN A 15 -11.27 -10.59 -2.66
CA ASN A 15 -11.37 -11.83 -3.42
C ASN A 15 -12.00 -11.54 -4.80
N LEU A 16 -11.89 -12.49 -5.74
CA LEU A 16 -12.41 -12.31 -7.10
C LEU A 16 -13.87 -11.87 -7.13
N LEU A 17 -14.69 -12.39 -6.22
CA LEU A 17 -16.12 -12.05 -6.13
C LEU A 17 -16.34 -10.59 -5.75
N TRP A 18 -15.56 -10.04 -4.81
CA TRP A 18 -15.61 -8.61 -4.48
C TRP A 18 -15.23 -7.72 -5.67
N ARG A 19 -14.15 -8.08 -6.38
CA ARG A 19 -13.72 -7.35 -7.59
C ARG A 19 -14.78 -7.41 -8.69
N ALA A 20 -15.34 -8.60 -8.94
CA ALA A 20 -16.41 -8.78 -9.91
C ALA A 20 -17.71 -8.05 -9.50
N GLY A 21 -18.09 -8.09 -8.22
CA GLY A 21 -19.24 -7.35 -7.71
C GLY A 21 -19.07 -5.83 -7.88
N ARG A 22 -17.88 -5.30 -7.57
CA ARG A 22 -17.58 -3.88 -7.81
C ARG A 22 -17.64 -3.53 -9.30
N GLU A 23 -17.04 -4.38 -10.17
CA GLU A 23 -17.06 -4.19 -11.62
C GLU A 23 -18.48 -4.24 -12.18
N PHE A 24 -19.29 -5.17 -11.68
CA PHE A 24 -20.72 -5.25 -12.04
C PHE A 24 -21.45 -3.96 -11.68
N CYS A 25 -21.38 -3.54 -10.42
CA CYS A 25 -22.09 -2.33 -9.96
C CYS A 25 -21.64 -1.05 -10.65
N VAL A 26 -20.33 -0.91 -10.90
CA VAL A 26 -19.75 0.34 -11.44
C VAL A 26 -19.82 0.39 -12.97
N ASN A 27 -19.66 -0.74 -13.65
CA ASN A 27 -19.48 -0.75 -15.11
C ASN A 27 -20.53 -1.51 -15.89
N SER A 28 -21.14 -2.57 -15.34
CA SER A 28 -21.92 -3.53 -16.12
C SER A 28 -23.41 -3.59 -15.77
N ALA A 29 -23.79 -3.18 -14.56
CA ALA A 29 -25.17 -3.33 -14.06
C ALA A 29 -26.15 -2.25 -14.51
N HIS A 30 -25.67 -1.07 -14.87
CA HIS A 30 -26.55 0.09 -15.09
C HIS A 30 -27.64 -0.18 -16.14
N PHE A 31 -27.23 -0.67 -17.31
CA PHE A 31 -28.13 -0.94 -18.39
C PHE A 31 -29.11 -2.10 -18.11
N PRO A 32 -28.64 -3.33 -17.76
CA PRO A 32 -29.53 -4.45 -17.46
C PRO A 32 -30.54 -4.14 -16.34
N VAL A 33 -30.11 -3.44 -15.29
CA VAL A 33 -30.99 -3.11 -14.16
C VAL A 33 -32.04 -2.08 -14.55
N LEU A 34 -31.66 -1.05 -15.30
CA LEU A 34 -32.62 -0.04 -15.75
C LEU A 34 -33.61 -0.58 -16.76
N LEU A 35 -33.17 -1.43 -17.68
CA LEU A 35 -34.06 -2.11 -18.61
C LEU A 35 -35.00 -3.06 -17.86
N ALA A 36 -34.50 -3.82 -16.89
CA ALA A 36 -35.34 -4.65 -16.04
C ALA A 36 -36.44 -3.85 -15.31
N LEU A 37 -36.07 -2.69 -14.74
CA LEU A 37 -37.05 -1.79 -14.09
C LEU A 37 -38.13 -1.28 -15.07
N LEU A 38 -37.69 -0.90 -16.27
CA LEU A 38 -38.61 -0.44 -17.31
C LEU A 38 -39.62 -1.54 -17.69
N GLU A 39 -39.13 -2.74 -17.97
CA GLU A 39 -39.99 -3.86 -18.37
C GLU A 39 -40.86 -4.39 -17.24
N ILE A 40 -40.41 -4.41 -16.00
CA ILE A 40 -41.21 -4.76 -14.82
C ILE A 40 -42.38 -3.77 -14.68
N ASN A 41 -42.11 -2.49 -14.89
CA ASN A 41 -43.18 -1.48 -14.83
C ASN A 41 -44.21 -1.62 -15.97
N GLN A 42 -43.77 -2.06 -17.14
CA GLN A 42 -44.67 -2.22 -18.31
C GLN A 42 -45.43 -3.55 -18.29
N LYS A 43 -44.79 -4.65 -17.98
CA LYS A 43 -45.29 -6.03 -18.13
C LYS A 43 -45.68 -6.68 -16.79
N GLY A 44 -45.25 -6.10 -15.68
CA GLY A 44 -45.40 -6.65 -14.34
C GLY A 44 -44.27 -7.62 -13.96
N PHE A 45 -44.09 -7.77 -12.65
CA PHE A 45 -43.00 -8.56 -12.07
C PHE A 45 -43.01 -10.04 -12.51
N ALA A 46 -44.18 -10.68 -12.45
CA ALA A 46 -44.32 -12.10 -12.80
C ALA A 46 -44.00 -12.37 -14.29
N ALA A 47 -44.46 -11.51 -15.19
CA ALA A 47 -44.21 -11.63 -16.62
C ALA A 47 -42.75 -11.41 -16.98
N TYR A 48 -42.07 -10.46 -16.32
CA TYR A 48 -40.66 -10.22 -16.49
C TYR A 48 -39.86 -11.45 -16.12
N PHE A 49 -40.05 -12.01 -14.94
CA PHE A 49 -39.28 -13.16 -14.45
C PHE A 49 -39.62 -14.49 -15.14
N ALA A 50 -40.75 -14.58 -15.82
CA ALA A 50 -41.12 -15.73 -16.63
C ALA A 50 -40.36 -15.81 -17.96
N ASN A 51 -39.76 -14.72 -18.44
CA ASN A 51 -39.03 -14.72 -19.70
C ASN A 51 -37.50 -14.96 -19.49
N PRO A 52 -36.94 -16.07 -20.02
CA PRO A 52 -35.50 -16.37 -19.87
C PRO A 52 -34.58 -15.33 -20.49
N SER A 53 -34.94 -14.62 -21.55
CA SER A 53 -34.07 -13.59 -22.17
C SER A 53 -33.77 -12.44 -21.24
N HIS A 54 -34.66 -12.07 -20.33
CA HIS A 54 -34.39 -11.05 -19.33
C HIS A 54 -33.27 -11.45 -18.36
N TRP A 55 -33.21 -12.72 -17.97
CA TRP A 55 -32.12 -13.27 -17.15
C TRP A 55 -30.80 -13.32 -17.91
N ALA A 56 -30.85 -13.62 -19.22
CA ALA A 56 -29.67 -13.67 -20.06
C ALA A 56 -28.93 -12.32 -20.07
N LEU A 57 -29.66 -11.20 -20.10
CA LEU A 57 -29.07 -9.87 -20.09
C LEU A 57 -28.37 -9.53 -18.74
N ILE A 58 -29.01 -9.89 -17.63
CA ILE A 58 -28.40 -9.71 -16.29
C ILE A 58 -27.16 -10.59 -16.16
N LEU A 59 -27.25 -11.86 -16.58
CA LEU A 59 -26.14 -12.80 -16.57
C LEU A 59 -25.00 -12.34 -17.48
N ALA A 60 -25.29 -11.75 -18.63
CA ALA A 60 -24.30 -11.16 -19.53
C ALA A 60 -23.48 -10.07 -18.84
N GLY A 61 -24.15 -9.18 -18.09
CA GLY A 61 -23.47 -8.17 -17.25
C GLY A 61 -22.57 -8.80 -16.18
N ALA A 62 -23.03 -9.86 -15.53
CA ALA A 62 -22.26 -10.60 -14.53
C ALA A 62 -21.05 -11.32 -15.14
N VAL A 63 -21.20 -11.95 -16.31
CA VAL A 63 -20.11 -12.59 -17.07
C VAL A 63 -19.07 -11.54 -17.46
N GLN A 64 -19.49 -10.41 -18.01
CA GLN A 64 -18.59 -9.31 -18.37
C GLN A 64 -17.79 -8.82 -17.16
N ALA A 65 -18.46 -8.59 -16.03
CA ALA A 65 -17.83 -8.14 -14.80
C ALA A 65 -16.81 -9.16 -14.27
N LEU A 66 -17.14 -10.45 -14.33
CA LEU A 66 -16.23 -11.52 -13.92
C LEU A 66 -15.00 -11.62 -14.81
N VAL A 67 -15.18 -11.49 -16.14
CA VAL A 67 -14.07 -11.47 -17.11
C VAL A 67 -13.16 -10.27 -16.85
N LEU A 68 -13.72 -9.06 -16.77
CA LEU A 68 -12.94 -7.84 -16.51
C LEU A 68 -12.21 -7.88 -15.15
N ALA A 69 -12.83 -8.46 -14.12
CA ALA A 69 -12.21 -8.63 -12.80
C ALA A 69 -11.04 -9.63 -12.79
N ARG A 70 -10.99 -10.58 -13.74
CA ARG A 70 -9.90 -11.55 -13.88
C ARG A 70 -8.74 -11.05 -14.73
N LEU A 71 -9.01 -10.21 -15.70
CA LEU A 71 -8.01 -9.74 -16.65
C LEU A 71 -7.09 -8.69 -16.02
N GLU A 72 -5.81 -8.73 -16.41
CA GLU A 72 -4.93 -7.59 -16.15
C GLU A 72 -5.40 -6.40 -17.00
N PRO A 73 -5.37 -5.15 -16.45
CA PRO A 73 -5.93 -3.98 -17.12
C PRO A 73 -5.03 -3.47 -18.27
N ALA A 74 -4.73 -4.35 -19.24
CA ALA A 74 -4.08 -4.00 -20.49
C ALA A 74 -5.11 -3.46 -21.50
N PRO A 75 -4.76 -2.53 -22.42
CA PRO A 75 -5.70 -1.96 -23.37
C PRO A 75 -6.49 -3.00 -24.17
N ARG A 76 -5.80 -4.02 -24.69
CA ARG A 76 -6.45 -5.12 -25.44
C ARG A 76 -7.38 -5.95 -24.55
N ALA A 77 -6.98 -6.24 -23.32
CA ALA A 77 -7.78 -7.02 -22.38
C ALA A 77 -9.08 -6.27 -22.02
N LEU A 78 -9.01 -4.97 -21.82
CA LEU A 78 -10.18 -4.12 -21.57
C LEU A 78 -11.12 -4.08 -22.78
N PHE A 79 -10.57 -3.94 -24.00
CA PHE A 79 -11.39 -3.96 -25.21
C PHE A 79 -12.17 -5.26 -25.36
N PHE A 80 -11.49 -6.40 -25.39
CA PHE A 80 -12.14 -7.70 -25.55
C PHE A 80 -12.99 -8.12 -24.34
N GLY A 81 -12.61 -7.71 -23.14
CA GLY A 81 -13.38 -7.97 -21.93
C GLY A 81 -14.75 -7.32 -21.95
N ASN A 82 -14.89 -6.14 -22.57
CA ASN A 82 -16.19 -5.49 -22.75
C ASN A 82 -17.08 -6.19 -23.80
N LEU A 83 -16.53 -7.01 -24.66
CA LEU A 83 -17.29 -7.81 -25.62
C LEU A 83 -17.82 -9.12 -25.02
N ALA A 84 -17.31 -9.54 -23.86
CA ALA A 84 -17.69 -10.83 -23.25
C ALA A 84 -19.17 -10.90 -22.89
N GLY A 85 -19.73 -9.81 -22.38
CA GLY A 85 -21.15 -9.74 -22.01
C GLY A 85 -22.06 -9.82 -23.22
N VAL A 86 -21.82 -8.98 -24.23
CA VAL A 86 -22.66 -8.96 -25.45
C VAL A 86 -22.49 -10.26 -26.25
N GLY A 87 -21.28 -10.84 -26.26
CA GLY A 87 -21.04 -12.15 -26.88
C GLY A 87 -21.82 -13.27 -26.18
N PHE A 88 -21.84 -13.28 -24.86
CA PHE A 88 -22.62 -14.25 -24.09
C PHE A 88 -24.14 -14.07 -24.36
N TYR A 89 -24.64 -12.84 -24.32
CA TYR A 89 -26.04 -12.53 -24.60
C TYR A 89 -26.43 -13.00 -26.01
N THR A 90 -25.64 -12.66 -27.02
CA THR A 90 -25.86 -13.09 -28.40
C THR A 90 -25.90 -14.62 -28.54
N ALA A 91 -25.01 -15.34 -27.86
CA ALA A 91 -24.98 -16.80 -27.91
C ALA A 91 -26.25 -17.43 -27.29
N VAL A 92 -26.76 -16.87 -26.21
CA VAL A 92 -27.97 -17.35 -25.54
C VAL A 92 -29.22 -17.08 -26.41
N ASP A 93 -29.36 -15.86 -26.93
CA ASP A 93 -30.53 -15.48 -27.75
C ASP A 93 -30.53 -16.17 -29.11
N LEU A 94 -29.38 -16.33 -29.74
CA LEU A 94 -29.26 -17.07 -30.98
C LEU A 94 -29.67 -18.55 -30.81
N PHE A 95 -29.33 -19.15 -29.66
CA PHE A 95 -29.77 -20.51 -29.34
C PHE A 95 -31.27 -20.60 -29.14
N LYS A 96 -31.90 -19.57 -28.60
CA LYS A 96 -33.32 -19.53 -28.29
C LYS A 96 -34.19 -19.14 -29.49
N GLU A 97 -33.82 -18.11 -30.22
CA GLU A 97 -34.61 -17.45 -31.28
C GLU A 97 -34.11 -17.80 -32.68
N GLY A 98 -32.96 -18.46 -32.78
CA GLY A 98 -32.41 -18.82 -34.08
C GLY A 98 -32.06 -17.58 -34.93
N MET A 99 -32.42 -17.61 -36.22
CA MET A 99 -32.11 -16.50 -37.15
C MET A 99 -33.00 -15.28 -36.94
N GLU A 100 -34.13 -15.39 -36.23
CA GLU A 100 -35.02 -14.26 -35.89
C GLU A 100 -34.29 -13.25 -34.97
N PHE A 101 -33.28 -13.69 -34.25
CA PHE A 101 -32.37 -12.84 -33.49
C PHE A 101 -31.87 -11.61 -34.26
N PHE A 102 -31.55 -11.77 -35.54
CA PHE A 102 -31.00 -10.70 -36.38
C PHE A 102 -32.08 -9.70 -36.87
N GLU A 103 -33.35 -9.99 -36.63
CA GLU A 103 -34.43 -9.09 -36.95
C GLU A 103 -34.66 -8.03 -35.88
N GLY A 104 -34.14 -8.22 -34.65
CA GLY A 104 -34.24 -7.26 -33.56
C GLY A 104 -33.15 -6.16 -33.64
N PRO A 105 -33.51 -4.88 -33.62
CA PRO A 105 -32.55 -3.77 -33.70
C PRO A 105 -31.72 -3.55 -32.43
N GLU A 106 -32.15 -4.09 -31.29
CA GLU A 106 -31.50 -3.90 -29.98
C GLU A 106 -30.09 -4.48 -29.97
N HIS A 107 -29.85 -5.55 -30.70
CA HIS A 107 -28.54 -6.20 -30.79
C HIS A 107 -27.48 -5.29 -31.41
N LEU A 108 -27.86 -4.49 -32.42
CA LEU A 108 -26.95 -3.52 -33.01
C LEU A 108 -26.52 -2.47 -32.00
N ALA A 109 -27.43 -2.00 -31.14
CA ALA A 109 -27.13 -1.07 -30.07
C ALA A 109 -26.18 -1.69 -29.04
N TYR A 110 -26.45 -2.91 -28.60
CA TYR A 110 -25.60 -3.59 -27.60
C TYR A 110 -24.18 -3.82 -28.10
N TRP A 111 -24.02 -4.30 -29.32
CA TRP A 111 -22.69 -4.45 -29.96
C TRP A 111 -22.02 -3.10 -30.18
N GLY A 112 -22.73 -2.10 -30.69
CA GLY A 112 -22.22 -0.76 -30.93
C GLY A 112 -21.67 -0.11 -29.65
N PHE A 113 -22.45 -0.15 -28.56
CA PHE A 113 -22.02 0.40 -27.27
C PHE A 113 -20.88 -0.41 -26.62
N SER A 114 -20.91 -1.74 -26.73
CA SER A 114 -19.82 -2.57 -26.21
C SER A 114 -18.49 -2.29 -26.91
N LEU A 115 -18.51 -2.12 -28.23
CA LEU A 115 -17.34 -1.73 -29.03
C LEU A 115 -16.86 -0.32 -28.67
N LEU A 116 -17.77 0.64 -28.57
CA LEU A 116 -17.48 2.02 -28.21
C LEU A 116 -16.86 2.11 -26.81
N ILE A 117 -17.49 1.52 -25.82
CA ILE A 117 -17.03 1.54 -24.41
C ILE A 117 -15.70 0.81 -24.30
N GLY A 118 -15.55 -0.35 -24.93
CA GLY A 118 -14.31 -1.10 -24.97
C GLY A 118 -13.17 -0.30 -25.61
N GLY A 119 -13.45 0.41 -26.70
CA GLY A 119 -12.50 1.30 -27.38
C GLY A 119 -12.09 2.49 -26.51
N LEU A 120 -13.06 3.15 -25.85
CA LEU A 120 -12.81 4.28 -24.94
C LEU A 120 -11.97 3.84 -23.73
N GLN A 121 -12.27 2.69 -23.12
CA GLN A 121 -11.48 2.13 -22.02
C GLN A 121 -10.06 1.77 -22.44
N ALA A 122 -9.90 1.11 -23.59
CA ALA A 122 -8.59 0.75 -24.11
C ALA A 122 -7.75 2.00 -24.45
N GLY A 123 -8.36 2.99 -25.09
CA GLY A 123 -7.73 4.28 -25.41
C GLY A 123 -7.34 5.06 -24.17
N ARG A 124 -8.22 5.11 -23.16
CA ARG A 124 -7.95 5.71 -21.86
C ARG A 124 -6.73 5.06 -21.21
N ARG A 125 -6.72 3.74 -21.11
CA ARG A 125 -5.62 2.98 -20.49
C ARG A 125 -4.29 3.19 -21.24
N ALA A 126 -4.31 3.24 -22.56
CA ALA A 126 -3.13 3.52 -23.36
C ALA A 126 -2.58 4.95 -23.16
N SER A 127 -3.48 5.91 -22.89
CA SER A 127 -3.16 7.33 -22.76
C SER A 127 -2.76 7.75 -21.33
N GLU A 128 -3.12 6.98 -20.29
CA GLU A 128 -2.98 7.38 -18.88
C GLU A 128 -1.59 7.91 -18.51
N ARG A 129 -0.51 7.31 -19.02
CA ARG A 129 0.87 7.69 -18.69
C ARG A 129 1.40 8.86 -19.51
N ARG A 130 1.06 8.94 -20.81
CA ARG A 130 1.63 9.91 -21.75
C ARG A 130 0.78 11.16 -21.92
N HIS A 131 -0.52 11.01 -21.85
CA HIS A 131 -1.50 12.08 -22.13
C HIS A 131 -2.65 12.05 -21.10
N PRO A 132 -2.39 12.43 -19.82
CA PRO A 132 -3.39 12.31 -18.75
C PRO A 132 -4.66 13.12 -19.02
N ARG A 133 -4.57 14.30 -19.68
CA ARG A 133 -5.76 15.07 -20.06
C ARG A 133 -6.63 14.36 -21.09
N LEU A 134 -6.03 13.63 -22.04
CA LEU A 134 -6.76 12.81 -22.98
C LEU A 134 -7.44 11.64 -22.27
N ALA A 135 -6.74 10.99 -21.34
CA ALA A 135 -7.31 9.92 -20.52
C ALA A 135 -8.52 10.40 -19.70
N ASP A 136 -8.46 11.61 -19.15
CA ASP A 136 -9.59 12.22 -18.44
C ASP A 136 -10.79 12.47 -19.38
N GLY A 137 -10.55 13.02 -20.58
CA GLY A 137 -11.57 13.19 -21.60
C GLY A 137 -12.20 11.88 -22.03
N LEU A 138 -11.40 10.83 -22.27
CA LEU A 138 -11.89 9.50 -22.62
C LEU A 138 -12.71 8.87 -21.48
N ARG A 139 -12.40 9.15 -20.21
CA ARG A 139 -13.21 8.72 -19.05
C ARG A 139 -14.58 9.40 -19.04
N ILE A 140 -14.62 10.69 -19.31
CA ILE A 140 -15.90 11.42 -19.43
C ILE A 140 -16.73 10.84 -20.58
N SER A 141 -16.12 10.65 -21.76
CA SER A 141 -16.80 10.07 -22.92
C SER A 141 -17.30 8.65 -22.66
N GLU A 142 -16.52 7.82 -21.96
CA GLU A 142 -16.91 6.46 -21.55
C GLU A 142 -18.18 6.48 -20.69
N ASN A 143 -18.23 7.32 -19.65
CA ASN A 143 -19.37 7.40 -18.76
C ASN A 143 -20.60 8.02 -19.47
N THR A 144 -20.39 8.99 -20.34
CA THR A 144 -21.46 9.55 -21.18
C THR A 144 -22.00 8.49 -22.14
N ALA A 145 -21.17 7.70 -22.78
CA ALA A 145 -21.62 6.59 -23.64
C ALA A 145 -22.44 5.57 -22.85
N ARG A 146 -22.06 5.24 -21.62
CA ARG A 146 -22.81 4.32 -20.74
C ARG A 146 -24.20 4.83 -20.40
N THR A 147 -24.35 6.10 -20.08
CA THR A 147 -25.67 6.69 -19.80
C THR A 147 -26.54 6.78 -21.05
N MET A 148 -25.93 7.01 -22.22
CA MET A 148 -26.63 7.14 -23.50
C MET A 148 -27.15 5.81 -24.08
N ILE A 149 -26.78 4.65 -23.52
CA ILE A 149 -27.32 3.35 -23.96
C ILE A 149 -28.85 3.34 -23.88
N ILE A 150 -29.42 3.86 -22.80
CA ILE A 150 -30.91 3.81 -22.56
C ILE A 150 -31.68 4.63 -23.58
N PRO A 151 -31.40 5.95 -23.77
CA PRO A 151 -32.09 6.70 -24.77
C PRO A 151 -31.84 6.20 -26.20
N ALA A 152 -30.66 5.61 -26.45
CA ALA A 152 -30.36 5.03 -27.77
C ALA A 152 -31.19 3.77 -28.05
N VAL A 153 -31.32 2.86 -27.08
CA VAL A 153 -32.16 1.66 -27.22
C VAL A 153 -33.62 2.05 -27.37
N TYR A 154 -34.09 3.01 -26.57
CA TYR A 154 -35.47 3.53 -26.68
C TYR A 154 -35.73 4.15 -28.06
N PHE A 155 -34.83 5.00 -28.54
CA PHE A 155 -34.90 5.60 -29.88
C PHE A 155 -34.98 4.52 -30.98
N ILE A 156 -34.09 3.51 -30.91
CA ILE A 156 -34.02 2.43 -31.90
C ILE A 156 -35.34 1.61 -31.88
N SER A 157 -35.88 1.32 -30.69
CA SER A 157 -37.14 0.58 -30.55
C SER A 157 -38.34 1.37 -31.12
N GLU A 158 -38.43 2.67 -30.91
CA GLU A 158 -39.46 3.51 -31.53
C GLU A 158 -39.33 3.59 -33.04
N LEU A 159 -38.08 3.75 -33.53
CA LEU A 159 -37.78 3.79 -34.96
C LEU A 159 -38.28 2.51 -35.67
N TRP A 160 -38.06 1.36 -35.02
CA TRP A 160 -38.48 0.07 -35.54
C TRP A 160 -40.00 -0.11 -35.52
N ALA A 161 -40.64 0.34 -34.46
CA ALA A 161 -42.09 0.26 -34.31
C ALA A 161 -42.85 1.15 -35.28
N ALA A 162 -42.31 2.33 -35.61
CA ALA A 162 -42.94 3.32 -36.46
C ALA A 162 -43.08 2.90 -37.94
N ARG A 163 -42.29 1.92 -38.40
CA ARG A 163 -42.21 1.46 -39.83
C ARG A 163 -42.03 2.60 -40.85
N GLN A 164 -41.52 3.73 -40.40
CA GLN A 164 -41.18 4.91 -41.20
C GLN A 164 -39.74 4.87 -41.68
N GLY A 165 -39.41 5.70 -42.65
CA GLY A 165 -38.02 5.86 -43.06
C GLY A 165 -37.16 6.41 -41.91
N PHE A 166 -35.90 5.99 -41.82
CA PHE A 166 -34.96 6.39 -40.75
C PHE A 166 -34.92 7.91 -40.55
N ALA A 167 -34.89 8.68 -41.63
CA ALA A 167 -34.82 10.15 -41.57
C ALA A 167 -36.09 10.78 -40.97
N GLU A 168 -37.25 10.31 -41.41
CA GLU A 168 -38.56 10.83 -40.92
C GLU A 168 -38.78 10.48 -39.45
N ALA A 169 -38.51 9.26 -39.05
CA ALA A 169 -38.65 8.82 -37.67
C ALA A 169 -37.65 9.55 -36.75
N THR A 170 -36.41 9.85 -37.20
CA THR A 170 -35.46 10.65 -36.43
C THR A 170 -35.94 12.07 -36.21
N VAL A 171 -36.51 12.72 -37.26
CA VAL A 171 -37.06 14.05 -37.13
C VAL A 171 -38.23 14.05 -36.14
N SER A 172 -39.21 13.13 -36.32
CA SER A 172 -40.35 13.00 -35.44
C SER A 172 -39.99 12.76 -33.99
N PHE A 173 -38.96 11.92 -33.73
CA PHE A 173 -38.49 11.65 -32.37
C PHE A 173 -37.93 12.91 -31.68
N PHE A 174 -37.15 13.72 -32.39
CA PHE A 174 -36.55 14.94 -31.84
C PHE A 174 -37.44 16.18 -31.93
N GLU A 175 -38.56 16.12 -32.67
CA GLU A 175 -39.59 17.13 -32.61
C GLU A 175 -40.39 17.05 -31.30
N ASP A 176 -40.49 15.87 -30.67
CA ASP A 176 -41.08 15.76 -29.34
C ASP A 176 -40.16 16.41 -28.29
N ALA A 177 -40.68 17.45 -27.65
CA ALA A 177 -39.94 18.22 -26.64
C ALA A 177 -39.55 17.35 -25.44
N THR A 178 -40.32 16.32 -25.11
CA THR A 178 -40.06 15.40 -23.99
C THR A 178 -38.89 14.48 -24.30
N HIS A 179 -38.89 13.88 -25.51
CA HIS A 179 -37.76 13.03 -25.96
C HIS A 179 -36.51 13.83 -26.02
N ASN A 180 -36.53 15.01 -26.61
CA ASN A 180 -35.35 15.87 -26.73
C ASN A 180 -34.82 16.29 -25.36
N PHE A 181 -35.72 16.66 -24.42
CA PHE A 181 -35.32 16.97 -23.05
C PHE A 181 -34.67 15.78 -22.33
N ILE A 182 -35.25 14.58 -22.43
CA ILE A 182 -34.72 13.37 -21.78
C ILE A 182 -33.32 13.02 -22.32
N VAL A 183 -33.13 13.06 -23.64
CA VAL A 183 -31.84 12.79 -24.27
C VAL A 183 -30.76 13.80 -23.77
N GLN A 184 -31.08 15.08 -23.77
CA GLN A 184 -30.21 16.14 -23.31
C GLN A 184 -29.87 16.01 -21.80
N ALA A 185 -30.91 15.71 -20.98
CA ALA A 185 -30.73 15.53 -19.54
C ALA A 185 -29.81 14.33 -19.24
N ILE A 186 -30.05 13.20 -19.89
CA ILE A 186 -29.19 11.98 -19.70
C ILE A 186 -27.77 12.22 -20.22
N PHE A 187 -27.62 12.93 -21.34
CA PHE A 187 -26.29 13.31 -21.86
C PHE A 187 -25.53 14.19 -20.86
N LEU A 188 -26.20 15.22 -20.31
CA LEU A 188 -25.61 16.08 -19.29
C LEU A 188 -25.24 15.32 -18.03
N ILE A 189 -26.11 14.41 -17.55
CA ILE A 189 -25.85 13.54 -16.41
C ILE A 189 -24.60 12.69 -16.68
N GLY A 190 -24.45 12.14 -17.88
CA GLY A 190 -23.28 11.37 -18.27
C GLY A 190 -21.98 12.17 -18.19
N ILE A 191 -21.99 13.41 -18.69
CA ILE A 191 -20.85 14.32 -18.59
C ILE A 191 -20.51 14.63 -17.13
N LEU A 192 -21.50 15.02 -16.32
CA LEU A 192 -21.29 15.36 -14.92
C LEU A 192 -20.80 14.16 -14.11
N TYR A 193 -21.34 12.97 -14.36
CA TYR A 193 -20.88 11.74 -13.74
C TYR A 193 -19.41 11.43 -14.13
N GLY A 194 -19.10 11.51 -15.43
CA GLY A 194 -17.74 11.31 -15.92
C GLY A 194 -16.72 12.33 -15.35
N ALA A 195 -17.14 13.59 -15.25
CA ALA A 195 -16.32 14.64 -14.64
C ALA A 195 -16.09 14.39 -13.13
N SER A 196 -17.11 13.93 -12.41
CA SER A 196 -17.00 13.58 -10.99
C SER A 196 -16.02 12.40 -10.77
N GLU A 197 -16.05 11.39 -11.64
CA GLU A 197 -15.13 10.27 -11.63
C GLU A 197 -13.66 10.71 -11.88
N VAL A 198 -13.44 11.65 -12.81
CA VAL A 198 -12.11 12.25 -13.03
C VAL A 198 -11.64 12.99 -11.79
N LEU A 199 -12.50 13.82 -11.19
CA LEU A 199 -12.16 14.58 -9.98
C LEU A 199 -11.83 13.63 -8.82
N LEU A 200 -12.64 12.60 -8.60
CA LEU A 200 -12.43 11.59 -7.57
C LEU A 200 -11.11 10.81 -7.79
N ALA A 201 -10.80 10.46 -9.04
CA ALA A 201 -9.55 9.80 -9.37
C ALA A 201 -8.32 10.68 -9.08
N ARG A 202 -8.41 11.98 -9.40
CA ARG A 202 -7.35 12.95 -9.08
C ARG A 202 -7.18 13.14 -7.58
N HIS A 203 -8.27 13.27 -6.82
CA HIS A 203 -8.21 13.35 -5.36
C HIS A 203 -7.57 12.12 -4.74
N ARG A 204 -7.95 10.92 -5.19
CA ARG A 204 -7.32 9.68 -4.73
C ARG A 204 -5.81 9.67 -5.03
N ALA A 205 -5.38 10.09 -6.21
CA ALA A 205 -3.97 10.15 -6.57
C ALA A 205 -3.18 11.12 -5.66
N VAL A 206 -3.74 12.29 -5.35
CA VAL A 206 -3.14 13.26 -4.41
C VAL A 206 -3.07 12.67 -2.99
N MET A 207 -4.15 12.03 -2.52
CA MET A 207 -4.16 11.37 -1.21
C MET A 207 -3.11 10.27 -1.10
N PHE A 208 -2.96 9.42 -2.13
CA PHE A 208 -1.91 8.40 -2.16
C PHE A 208 -0.51 9.00 -2.10
N LEU A 209 -0.27 10.07 -2.85
CA LEU A 209 1.02 10.77 -2.82
C LEU A 209 1.30 11.38 -1.43
N LEU A 210 0.29 11.95 -0.78
CA LEU A 210 0.43 12.50 0.56
C LEU A 210 0.69 11.40 1.59
N ILE A 211 -0.03 10.27 1.51
CA ILE A 211 0.18 9.11 2.39
C ILE A 211 1.62 8.58 2.20
N GLU A 212 2.07 8.41 0.96
CA GLU A 212 3.44 7.95 0.67
C GLU A 212 4.49 8.91 1.25
N ARG A 213 4.29 10.22 1.10
CA ARG A 213 5.19 11.21 1.70
C ARG A 213 5.17 11.18 3.22
N LEU A 214 3.99 11.08 3.83
CA LEU A 214 3.87 10.97 5.28
C LEU A 214 4.54 9.69 5.81
N GLN A 215 4.36 8.56 5.14
CA GLN A 215 5.04 7.32 5.49
C GLN A 215 6.56 7.45 5.39
N ARG A 216 7.07 8.11 4.35
CA ARG A 216 8.50 8.38 4.20
C ARG A 216 9.04 9.30 5.28
N PHE A 217 8.32 10.37 5.65
CA PHE A 217 8.73 11.24 6.74
C PHE A 217 8.65 10.52 8.10
N SER A 218 7.60 9.75 8.34
CA SER A 218 7.47 9.02 9.60
C SER A 218 8.55 7.96 9.78
N SER A 219 8.98 7.29 8.69
CA SER A 219 10.07 6.31 8.75
C SER A 219 11.44 6.90 9.11
N TRP A 220 11.60 8.23 9.06
CA TRP A 220 12.82 8.88 9.54
C TRP A 220 12.87 9.01 11.08
N PHE A 221 11.71 8.92 11.74
CA PHE A 221 11.59 9.14 13.17
C PHE A 221 11.13 7.91 13.95
N VAL A 222 10.51 6.96 13.25
CA VAL A 222 9.92 5.75 13.85
C VAL A 222 10.21 4.57 12.93
N GLU A 223 10.75 3.50 13.50
CA GLU A 223 10.98 2.28 12.74
C GLU A 223 9.68 1.69 12.19
N PRO A 224 9.68 1.15 10.94
CA PRO A 224 8.45 0.67 10.29
C PRO A 224 7.63 -0.33 11.11
N GLY A 225 8.26 -1.26 11.79
CA GLY A 225 7.57 -2.26 12.64
C GLY A 225 6.89 -1.65 13.86
N LEU A 226 7.50 -0.64 14.48
CA LEU A 226 6.89 0.10 15.56
C LEU A 226 5.74 0.98 15.04
N MET A 227 5.90 1.61 13.87
CA MET A 227 4.85 2.41 13.25
C MET A 227 3.60 1.56 12.94
N GLU A 228 3.78 0.33 12.42
CA GLU A 228 2.68 -0.58 12.11
C GLU A 228 1.89 -0.96 13.37
N SER A 229 2.59 -1.28 14.46
CA SER A 229 1.97 -1.57 15.76
C SER A 229 1.24 -0.37 16.37
N LEU A 230 1.77 0.85 16.20
CA LEU A 230 1.14 2.08 16.63
C LEU A 230 -0.14 2.40 15.86
N VAL A 231 -0.14 2.19 14.54
CA VAL A 231 -1.33 2.39 13.71
C VAL A 231 -2.43 1.40 14.09
N GLU A 232 -2.09 0.12 14.30
CA GLU A 232 -3.05 -0.91 14.74
C GLU A 232 -3.66 -0.62 16.10
N ARG A 233 -2.89 -0.02 17.02
CA ARG A 233 -3.32 0.36 18.37
C ARG A 233 -3.92 1.78 18.47
N GLY A 234 -4.25 2.42 17.36
CA GLY A 234 -4.83 3.76 17.36
C GLY A 234 -3.88 4.88 17.78
N GLY A 235 -2.58 4.67 17.67
CA GLY A 235 -1.54 5.65 18.03
C GLY A 235 -1.13 5.60 19.51
N GLU A 236 -1.56 4.60 20.26
CA GLU A 236 -1.21 4.42 21.65
C GLU A 236 -0.13 3.32 21.84
N ALA A 237 0.94 3.67 22.54
CA ALA A 237 1.88 2.72 23.11
C ALA A 237 2.08 3.11 24.58
N PRO A 238 1.29 2.55 25.51
CA PRO A 238 1.46 2.80 26.93
C PRO A 238 2.85 2.35 27.37
N ALA A 239 3.35 2.97 28.43
CA ALA A 239 4.61 2.55 29.01
C ALA A 239 4.46 1.15 29.63
N GLU A 240 5.27 0.20 29.18
CA GLU A 240 5.24 -1.19 29.63
C GLU A 240 6.61 -1.60 30.19
N ARG A 241 6.62 -2.50 31.18
CA ARG A 241 7.84 -3.14 31.66
C ARG A 241 8.13 -4.36 30.80
N ALA A 242 9.38 -4.46 30.34
CA ALA A 242 9.81 -5.55 29.49
C ALA A 242 11.27 -5.91 29.76
N GLU A 243 11.58 -7.20 29.67
CA GLU A 243 12.96 -7.67 29.67
C GLU A 243 13.59 -7.37 28.31
N ARG A 244 14.71 -6.63 28.30
CA ARG A 244 15.43 -6.26 27.07
C ARG A 244 16.92 -6.39 27.25
N THR A 245 17.62 -6.69 26.15
CA THR A 245 19.07 -6.47 26.06
C THR A 245 19.29 -5.14 25.36
N VAL A 246 19.99 -4.25 26.02
CA VAL A 246 20.33 -2.89 25.54
C VAL A 246 21.74 -2.90 25.01
N LEU A 247 21.93 -2.38 23.82
CA LEU A 247 23.19 -2.18 23.14
C LEU A 247 23.46 -0.69 22.97
N PHE A 248 24.64 -0.24 23.34
CA PHE A 248 25.21 1.04 22.95
C PHE A 248 26.44 0.84 22.11
N MET A 249 26.62 1.65 21.06
CA MET A 249 27.79 1.71 20.21
C MET A 249 28.19 3.17 20.02
N ASP A 250 29.46 3.50 20.15
CA ASP A 250 29.97 4.88 20.07
C ASP A 250 31.36 4.90 19.41
N ILE A 251 31.70 5.97 18.67
CA ILE A 251 32.94 6.07 17.91
C ILE A 251 34.04 6.64 18.80
N ARG A 252 35.09 5.87 19.02
CA ARG A 252 36.24 6.30 19.83
C ARG A 252 37.01 7.40 19.14
N GLY A 253 37.19 8.53 19.87
CA GLY A 253 37.92 9.70 19.36
C GLY A 253 37.12 10.62 18.44
N PHE A 254 35.84 10.38 18.26
CA PHE A 254 34.96 11.17 17.37
C PHE A 254 34.98 12.67 17.67
N THR A 255 34.86 13.07 18.92
CA THR A 255 34.83 14.50 19.32
C THR A 255 36.09 15.24 18.85
N ARG A 256 37.30 14.62 19.00
CA ARG A 256 38.56 15.20 18.52
C ARG A 256 38.62 15.26 17.01
N TRP A 257 38.21 14.18 16.35
CA TRP A 257 38.18 14.12 14.90
C TRP A 257 37.21 15.15 14.31
N SER A 258 35.96 15.19 14.77
CA SER A 258 34.91 16.06 14.26
C SER A 258 35.20 17.55 14.43
N SER A 259 35.88 17.93 15.52
CA SER A 259 36.28 19.34 15.74
C SER A 259 37.34 19.86 14.73
N ALA A 260 38.03 18.96 14.06
CA ALA A 260 39.01 19.30 13.03
C ALA A 260 38.46 19.20 11.60
N GLN A 261 37.19 18.84 11.42
CA GLN A 261 36.55 18.61 10.10
C GLN A 261 35.46 19.64 9.78
N GLY A 262 35.18 19.81 8.48
CA GLY A 262 34.02 20.59 8.05
C GLY A 262 32.69 19.86 8.24
N GLY A 263 31.61 20.60 8.46
CA GLY A 263 30.28 20.02 8.70
C GLY A 263 29.82 19.00 7.65
N PRO A 264 29.98 19.21 6.34
CA PRO A 264 29.63 18.22 5.32
C PRO A 264 30.40 16.91 5.45
N GLN A 265 31.68 16.97 5.85
CA GLN A 265 32.51 15.78 6.03
C GLN A 265 32.08 14.97 7.25
N VAL A 266 31.79 15.66 8.36
CA VAL A 266 31.26 15.01 9.58
C VAL A 266 29.91 14.36 9.27
N GLY A 267 29.00 15.08 8.59
CA GLY A 267 27.69 14.55 8.20
C GLY A 267 27.78 13.35 7.25
N GLY A 268 28.68 13.41 6.25
CA GLY A 268 28.89 12.31 5.32
C GLY A 268 29.43 11.05 6.01
N MET A 269 30.37 11.19 6.95
CA MET A 269 30.91 10.09 7.73
C MET A 269 29.83 9.47 8.64
N LEU A 270 29.09 10.29 9.39
CA LEU A 270 28.03 9.80 10.29
C LEU A 270 26.91 9.10 9.52
N ASN A 271 26.47 9.66 8.41
CA ASN A 271 25.44 9.03 7.59
C ASN A 271 25.89 7.66 7.07
N GLY A 272 27.13 7.56 6.57
CA GLY A 272 27.69 6.28 6.15
C GLY A 272 27.81 5.26 7.30
N TYR A 273 28.15 5.71 8.50
CA TYR A 273 28.18 4.90 9.70
C TYR A 273 26.79 4.35 10.06
N TYR A 274 25.76 5.20 10.06
CA TYR A 274 24.38 4.78 10.33
C TYR A 274 23.82 3.85 9.25
N GLU A 275 24.14 4.09 7.97
CA GLU A 275 23.75 3.23 6.87
C GLU A 275 24.37 1.82 6.96
N LYS A 276 25.52 1.68 7.63
CA LYS A 276 26.10 0.37 7.91
C LYS A 276 25.46 -0.28 9.15
N ALA A 277 25.17 0.50 10.19
CA ALA A 277 24.63 -0.01 11.44
C ALA A 277 23.16 -0.44 11.33
N GLY A 278 22.30 0.37 10.69
CA GLY A 278 20.86 0.13 10.65
C GLY A 278 20.44 -1.23 10.10
N PRO A 279 20.89 -1.64 8.92
CA PRO A 279 20.56 -2.95 8.35
C PRO A 279 21.04 -4.12 9.21
N VAL A 280 22.18 -3.97 9.90
CA VAL A 280 22.71 -5.03 10.78
C VAL A 280 21.83 -5.20 12.01
N VAL A 281 21.43 -4.09 12.66
CA VAL A 281 20.51 -4.13 13.80
C VAL A 281 19.19 -4.77 13.41
N ALA A 282 18.60 -4.35 12.29
CA ALA A 282 17.34 -4.89 11.79
C ALA A 282 17.43 -6.38 11.44
N ALA A 283 18.52 -6.82 10.81
CA ALA A 283 18.73 -8.23 10.45
C ALA A 283 18.81 -9.17 11.67
N HIS A 284 19.21 -8.63 12.83
CA HIS A 284 19.26 -9.37 14.10
C HIS A 284 18.02 -9.15 15.00
N GLY A 285 16.95 -8.59 14.44
CA GLY A 285 15.69 -8.38 15.18
C GLY A 285 15.78 -7.29 16.25
N GLY A 286 16.76 -6.38 16.15
CA GLY A 286 16.92 -5.23 17.03
C GLY A 286 16.05 -4.06 16.60
N LEU A 287 15.63 -3.25 17.56
CA LEU A 287 14.97 -1.96 17.38
C LEU A 287 15.97 -0.85 17.69
N MET A 288 16.32 -0.03 16.70
CA MET A 288 17.19 1.13 16.92
C MET A 288 16.36 2.27 17.53
N THR A 289 16.64 2.64 18.77
CA THR A 289 15.81 3.57 19.55
C THR A 289 16.36 4.99 19.57
N ALA A 290 17.68 5.19 19.37
CA ALA A 290 18.28 6.50 19.31
C ALA A 290 19.52 6.55 18.41
N LEU A 291 19.68 7.68 17.73
CA LEU A 291 20.86 8.12 17.00
C LEU A 291 21.23 9.52 17.52
N THR A 292 22.26 9.64 18.30
CA THR A 292 22.64 10.92 18.93
C THR A 292 24.13 11.19 18.74
N GLY A 293 24.45 12.04 17.78
CA GLY A 293 25.85 12.28 17.41
C GLY A 293 26.48 11.01 16.81
N ASP A 294 27.49 10.46 17.44
CA ASP A 294 28.14 9.20 17.06
C ASP A 294 27.61 7.97 17.82
N GLU A 295 26.63 8.20 18.72
CA GLU A 295 26.04 7.14 19.52
C GLU A 295 24.88 6.46 18.78
N VAL A 296 24.87 5.14 18.81
CA VAL A 296 23.77 4.27 18.38
C VAL A 296 23.28 3.48 19.58
N MET A 297 21.97 3.56 19.87
CA MET A 297 21.31 2.74 20.86
C MET A 297 20.31 1.79 20.18
N ALA A 298 20.37 0.53 20.55
CA ALA A 298 19.42 -0.49 20.10
C ALA A 298 18.98 -1.41 21.22
N ILE A 299 17.77 -1.95 21.11
CA ILE A 299 17.22 -2.92 22.07
C ILE A 299 16.85 -4.22 21.36
N PHE A 300 16.96 -5.32 22.10
CA PHE A 300 16.67 -6.67 21.60
C PHE A 300 15.85 -7.44 22.63
N ARG A 301 15.01 -8.34 22.12
CA ARG A 301 14.28 -9.30 22.98
C ARG A 301 15.17 -10.46 23.40
N GLU A 302 15.98 -10.96 22.45
CA GLU A 302 16.81 -12.14 22.61
C GLU A 302 18.26 -11.75 22.88
N PRO A 303 18.83 -12.12 24.05
CA PRO A 303 20.21 -11.77 24.43
C PRO A 303 21.26 -12.24 23.42
N GLY A 304 21.16 -13.47 22.92
CA GLY A 304 22.10 -14.02 21.95
C GLY A 304 22.08 -13.30 20.60
N GLN A 305 20.91 -12.80 20.16
CA GLN A 305 20.81 -11.98 18.96
C GLN A 305 21.45 -10.60 19.13
N ALA A 306 21.34 -10.01 20.31
CA ALA A 306 21.99 -8.74 20.63
C ALA A 306 23.52 -8.83 20.55
N VAL A 307 24.09 -9.90 21.08
CA VAL A 307 25.56 -10.11 21.07
C VAL A 307 26.04 -10.47 19.65
N ALA A 308 25.30 -11.29 18.91
CA ALA A 308 25.60 -11.58 17.50
C ALA A 308 25.54 -10.29 16.66
N CYS A 309 24.56 -9.42 16.90
CA CYS A 309 24.47 -8.10 16.28
C CYS A 309 25.70 -7.23 16.61
N ALA A 310 26.14 -7.19 17.86
CA ALA A 310 27.29 -6.40 18.28
C ALA A 310 28.57 -6.80 17.55
N LEU A 311 28.82 -8.09 17.40
CA LEU A 311 29.96 -8.60 16.63
C LEU A 311 29.83 -8.27 15.14
N ALA A 312 28.66 -8.46 14.55
CA ALA A 312 28.40 -8.10 13.17
C ALA A 312 28.51 -6.58 12.92
N LEU A 313 28.09 -5.74 13.88
CA LEU A 313 28.27 -4.28 13.80
C LEU A 313 29.75 -3.90 13.73
N GLN A 314 30.62 -4.50 14.57
CA GLN A 314 32.07 -4.24 14.51
C GLN A 314 32.61 -4.54 13.12
N GLU A 315 32.25 -5.66 12.52
CA GLU A 315 32.67 -6.03 11.16
C GLU A 315 32.15 -5.06 10.10
N ALA A 316 30.89 -4.61 10.23
CA ALA A 316 30.25 -3.74 9.25
C ALA A 316 30.77 -2.30 9.28
N VAL A 317 31.04 -1.74 10.49
CA VAL A 317 31.45 -0.34 10.63
C VAL A 317 32.98 -0.14 10.53
N ARG A 318 33.76 -1.14 10.85
CA ARG A 318 35.25 -1.08 10.82
C ARG A 318 35.81 -0.59 9.47
N PRO A 319 35.42 -1.13 8.30
CA PRO A 319 35.93 -0.64 7.01
C PRO A 319 35.57 0.80 6.71
N HIS A 320 34.41 1.29 7.24
CA HIS A 320 33.96 2.66 7.07
C HIS A 320 34.72 3.65 7.95
N LEU A 321 35.05 3.26 9.19
CA LEU A 321 35.71 4.11 10.17
C LEU A 321 37.25 4.13 10.02
N ALA A 322 37.84 3.05 9.55
CA ALA A 322 39.28 2.89 9.42
C ALA A 322 39.99 4.00 8.61
N PRO A 323 39.45 4.49 7.48
CA PRO A 323 40.06 5.61 6.71
C PRO A 323 40.20 6.90 7.50
N TYR A 324 39.40 7.09 8.56
CA TYR A 324 39.42 8.26 9.43
C TYR A 324 40.28 8.06 10.70
N GLY A 325 40.89 6.88 10.86
CA GLY A 325 41.62 6.51 12.07
C GLY A 325 40.74 6.29 13.29
N LEU A 326 39.45 5.99 13.05
CA LEU A 326 38.43 5.81 14.07
C LEU A 326 38.02 4.34 14.19
N GLY A 327 37.39 3.98 15.32
CA GLY A 327 36.80 2.68 15.57
C GLY A 327 35.67 2.78 16.59
N ALA A 328 34.74 1.85 16.59
CA ALA A 328 33.61 1.84 17.50
C ALA A 328 33.87 0.93 18.72
N GLY A 329 33.40 1.36 19.92
CA GLY A 329 33.26 0.52 21.12
C GLY A 329 31.80 0.15 21.32
N ILE A 330 31.52 -1.07 21.79
CA ILE A 330 30.14 -1.56 22.00
C ILE A 330 29.99 -2.10 23.42
N GLY A 331 28.93 -1.69 24.12
CA GLY A 331 28.56 -2.19 25.43
C GLY A 331 27.13 -2.73 25.45
N LEU A 332 26.93 -3.88 26.11
CA LEU A 332 25.61 -4.50 26.24
C LEU A 332 25.31 -4.92 27.67
N HIS A 333 24.05 -4.77 28.06
CA HIS A 333 23.50 -5.30 29.30
C HIS A 333 22.05 -5.72 29.12
N CYS A 334 21.57 -6.68 29.90
CA CYS A 334 20.19 -7.15 29.88
C CYS A 334 19.50 -6.90 31.22
N GLY A 335 18.20 -6.62 31.18
CA GLY A 335 17.39 -6.46 32.38
C GLY A 335 16.03 -5.83 32.07
N GLU A 336 15.22 -5.64 33.14
CA GLU A 336 13.91 -5.04 33.03
C GLU A 336 14.01 -3.53 32.76
N VAL A 337 13.37 -3.08 31.69
CA VAL A 337 13.27 -1.69 31.28
C VAL A 337 11.80 -1.25 31.21
N VAL A 338 11.57 0.05 31.18
CA VAL A 338 10.28 0.64 30.82
C VAL A 338 10.40 1.19 29.41
N GLU A 339 9.58 0.67 28.49
CA GLU A 339 9.55 1.10 27.10
C GLU A 339 8.17 1.66 26.72
N GLY A 340 8.09 2.63 25.81
CA GLY A 340 6.85 3.22 25.37
C GLY A 340 7.03 4.59 24.71
N LEU A 341 5.89 5.26 24.42
CA LEU A 341 5.87 6.61 23.89
C LEU A 341 5.85 7.63 25.05
N PHE A 342 6.88 8.44 25.15
CA PHE A 342 7.02 9.49 26.16
C PHE A 342 7.05 10.87 25.50
N GLY A 343 6.50 11.86 26.17
CA GLY A 343 6.54 13.24 25.72
C GLY A 343 5.25 14.02 25.99
N THR A 344 5.06 15.09 25.23
CA THR A 344 3.89 15.96 25.32
C THR A 344 2.77 15.49 24.39
N SER A 345 1.59 16.15 24.44
CA SER A 345 0.50 15.90 23.50
C SER A 345 0.92 16.08 22.01
N ASN A 346 1.88 16.98 21.76
CA ASN A 346 2.27 17.36 20.41
C ASN A 346 3.60 16.72 19.93
N LYS A 347 4.38 16.13 20.85
CA LYS A 347 5.66 15.50 20.52
C LYS A 347 5.86 14.29 21.42
N LYS A 348 5.75 13.11 20.84
CA LYS A 348 6.06 11.83 21.50
C LYS A 348 7.24 11.17 20.82
N VAL A 349 8.09 10.53 21.64
CA VAL A 349 9.25 9.76 21.18
C VAL A 349 9.18 8.40 21.85
N PHE A 350 9.37 7.34 21.07
CA PHE A 350 9.56 6.02 21.66
C PHE A 350 10.90 6.01 22.40
N SER A 351 10.87 5.62 23.64
CA SER A 351 12.06 5.62 24.49
C SER A 351 12.06 4.42 25.42
N VAL A 352 13.25 4.08 25.86
CA VAL A 352 13.51 2.96 26.79
C VAL A 352 14.27 3.53 27.97
N MET A 353 13.79 3.23 29.17
CA MET A 353 14.33 3.79 30.40
C MET A 353 14.55 2.71 31.45
N GLY A 354 15.53 2.89 32.32
CA GLY A 354 15.82 1.97 33.42
C GLY A 354 17.30 1.84 33.70
N MET A 355 17.60 1.13 34.80
CA MET A 355 18.97 0.85 35.19
C MET A 355 19.76 0.10 34.13
N PRO A 356 19.18 -0.89 33.38
CA PRO A 356 19.88 -1.59 32.30
C PRO A 356 20.40 -0.68 31.21
N VAL A 357 19.67 0.39 30.87
CA VAL A 357 20.09 1.39 29.87
C VAL A 357 21.36 2.10 30.35
N ASN A 358 21.38 2.51 31.61
CA ASN A 358 22.52 3.19 32.21
C ASN A 358 23.75 2.28 32.33
N ILE A 359 23.55 1.01 32.63
CA ILE A 359 24.66 0.03 32.73
C ILE A 359 25.24 -0.22 31.34
N ALA A 360 24.39 -0.50 30.34
CA ALA A 360 24.86 -0.73 28.95
C ALA A 360 25.68 0.46 28.43
N LYS A 361 25.23 1.71 28.68
CA LYS A 361 25.98 2.92 28.30
C LYS A 361 27.36 3.00 28.98
N ARG A 362 27.47 2.56 30.21
CA ARG A 362 28.75 2.57 30.91
C ARG A 362 29.69 1.47 30.44
N LEU A 363 29.14 0.29 30.12
CA LEU A 363 29.92 -0.79 29.54
C LEU A 363 30.45 -0.41 28.16
N GLU A 364 29.64 0.32 27.36
CA GLU A 364 30.10 0.90 26.13
C GLU A 364 31.33 1.82 26.39
N GLY A 365 31.27 2.71 27.37
CA GLY A 365 32.41 3.57 27.76
C GLY A 365 33.69 2.82 28.17
N CYS A 366 33.59 1.55 28.58
CA CYS A 366 34.71 0.70 28.91
C CYS A 366 35.28 -0.06 27.70
N ALA A 367 34.53 -0.11 26.57
CA ALA A 367 34.91 -0.83 25.39
C ALA A 367 35.94 -0.02 24.56
N GLU A 368 37.13 -0.57 24.27
CA GLU A 368 38.05 0.01 23.31
C GLU A 368 37.55 -0.07 21.88
N ALA A 369 38.18 0.64 20.97
CA ALA A 369 37.89 0.57 19.55
C ALA A 369 37.96 -0.87 19.02
N GLY A 370 36.88 -1.34 18.37
CA GLY A 370 36.79 -2.70 17.85
C GLY A 370 36.35 -3.76 18.87
N LYS A 371 36.07 -3.37 20.13
CA LYS A 371 35.74 -4.29 21.22
C LYS A 371 34.25 -4.28 21.56
N VAL A 372 33.78 -5.44 22.07
CA VAL A 372 32.40 -5.64 22.58
C VAL A 372 32.49 -6.05 24.04
N VAL A 373 31.89 -5.28 24.93
CA VAL A 373 31.94 -5.52 26.38
C VAL A 373 30.51 -5.80 26.87
N VAL A 374 30.35 -6.84 27.70
CA VAL A 374 29.07 -7.23 28.27
C VAL A 374 29.17 -7.37 29.80
N SER A 375 28.03 -7.26 30.49
CA SER A 375 27.93 -7.57 31.91
C SER A 375 27.97 -9.08 32.17
N GLU A 376 28.26 -9.46 33.42
CA GLU A 376 28.19 -10.84 33.88
C GLU A 376 26.80 -11.45 33.71
N GLU A 377 25.72 -10.69 34.01
CA GLU A 377 24.34 -11.13 33.85
C GLU A 377 24.03 -11.51 32.38
N LEU A 378 24.51 -10.71 31.44
CA LEU A 378 24.32 -11.02 30.03
C LEU A 378 25.15 -12.22 29.60
N TRP A 379 26.41 -12.32 30.07
CA TRP A 379 27.27 -13.46 29.76
C TRP A 379 26.67 -14.78 30.28
N ILE A 380 26.17 -14.81 31.52
CA ILE A 380 25.53 -16.00 32.08
C ILE A 380 24.37 -16.50 31.22
N ARG A 381 23.61 -15.59 30.61
CA ARG A 381 22.46 -15.96 29.77
C ARG A 381 22.87 -16.57 28.42
N ILE A 382 24.02 -16.20 27.86
CA ILE A 382 24.43 -16.60 26.51
C ILE A 382 25.55 -17.64 26.45
N GLN A 383 26.28 -17.88 27.55
CA GLN A 383 27.43 -18.79 27.57
C GLN A 383 27.12 -20.21 27.11
N GLY A 384 25.87 -20.68 27.33
CA GLY A 384 25.39 -22.00 26.91
C GLY A 384 25.15 -22.15 25.41
N GLU A 385 25.15 -21.06 24.64
CA GLU A 385 24.87 -21.11 23.19
C GLU A 385 26.07 -21.63 22.38
N GLY A 386 27.28 -21.64 22.94
CA GLY A 386 28.49 -22.15 22.26
C GLY A 386 29.01 -21.28 21.10
N ARG A 387 28.32 -20.20 20.76
CA ARG A 387 28.67 -19.29 19.65
C ARG A 387 29.67 -18.19 20.04
N PHE A 388 29.85 -17.95 21.34
CA PHE A 388 30.59 -16.82 21.85
C PHE A 388 31.70 -17.29 22.80
N ALA A 389 32.85 -16.62 22.75
CA ALA A 389 33.95 -16.72 23.72
C ALA A 389 34.02 -15.43 24.53
N ALA A 390 34.36 -15.55 25.82
CA ALA A 390 34.47 -14.40 26.72
C ALA A 390 35.83 -14.38 27.41
N SER A 391 36.44 -13.18 27.51
CA SER A 391 37.61 -12.89 28.29
C SER A 391 37.22 -11.96 29.45
N ALA A 392 37.49 -12.37 30.69
CA ALA A 392 37.21 -11.54 31.85
C ALA A 392 38.06 -10.27 31.84
N LEU A 393 37.40 -9.14 32.08
CA LEU A 393 38.01 -7.85 32.26
C LEU A 393 38.11 -7.51 33.77
N PRO A 394 38.89 -6.49 34.17
CA PRO A 394 38.91 -6.03 35.55
C PRO A 394 37.49 -5.65 36.03
N VAL A 395 37.24 -5.96 37.31
CA VAL A 395 35.99 -5.56 37.97
C VAL A 395 35.95 -4.03 38.06
N ILE A 396 34.83 -3.42 37.68
CA ILE A 396 34.73 -1.96 37.63
C ILE A 396 33.61 -1.46 38.53
N PRO A 397 33.84 -0.39 39.31
CA PRO A 397 32.77 0.32 40.02
C PRO A 397 31.97 1.12 39.02
N LEU A 398 30.67 0.84 38.92
CA LEU A 398 29.76 1.61 38.06
C LEU A 398 28.97 2.59 38.93
N LYS A 399 28.96 3.87 38.58
CA LYS A 399 28.21 4.92 39.32
C LYS A 399 26.73 4.55 39.40
N GLY A 400 26.17 4.42 40.63
CA GLY A 400 24.77 4.05 40.88
C GLY A 400 24.47 2.55 40.83
N VAL A 401 25.50 1.70 40.69
CA VAL A 401 25.43 0.26 40.96
C VAL A 401 26.09 0.05 42.35
N PRO A 402 25.40 -0.59 43.30
CA PRO A 402 25.92 -0.74 44.66
C PRO A 402 27.22 -1.53 44.75
N GLU A 403 27.36 -2.56 43.94
CA GLU A 403 28.51 -3.46 43.93
C GLU A 403 29.33 -3.32 42.64
N PRO A 404 30.67 -3.49 42.70
CA PRO A 404 31.51 -3.54 41.53
C PRO A 404 31.05 -4.67 40.60
N MET A 405 30.96 -4.40 39.29
CA MET A 405 30.44 -5.33 38.29
C MET A 405 31.58 -6.08 37.60
N ARG A 406 31.44 -7.40 37.43
CA ARG A 406 32.26 -8.18 36.53
C ARG A 406 31.80 -7.97 35.10
N ILE A 407 32.73 -7.77 34.22
CA ILE A 407 32.49 -7.52 32.81
C ILE A 407 33.37 -8.41 31.95
N TYR A 408 32.94 -8.67 30.73
CA TYR A 408 33.60 -9.56 29.79
C TYR A 408 33.72 -8.92 28.42
N GLU A 409 34.90 -9.08 27.81
CA GLU A 409 35.08 -8.83 26.38
C GLU A 409 34.59 -10.07 25.60
N ILE A 410 33.73 -9.88 24.61
CA ILE A 410 33.18 -10.95 23.80
C ILE A 410 33.78 -11.00 22.41
N SER A 411 34.03 -12.22 21.94
CA SER A 411 34.43 -12.54 20.57
C SER A 411 33.55 -13.70 20.03
N ALA A 412 33.59 -13.89 18.71
CA ALA A 412 33.03 -15.10 18.13
C ALA A 412 33.86 -16.31 18.56
N ASN A 413 33.21 -17.41 18.84
CA ASN A 413 33.89 -18.67 19.06
C ASN A 413 34.39 -19.18 17.70
N PRO A 414 35.68 -19.59 17.55
CA PRO A 414 36.24 -20.05 16.29
C PRO A 414 35.60 -21.32 15.75
#